data_715d2c6e8f983bf9cc53c42b80a9241c
#
_entry.id   715d2c6e8f983bf9cc53c42b80a9241c
#
_cell.length_a   1.000
_cell.length_b   1.000
_cell.length_c   1.000
_cell.angle_alpha   90.00
_cell.angle_beta   90.00
_cell.angle_gamma   90.00
#
_symmetry.space_group_name_H-M   'P 1'
#
loop_
_entity.id
_entity.type
_entity.pdbx_description
1 polymer ?
#
loop_
_entity_poly.entity_id
_entity_poly.type
_entity_poly.pdbx_seq_one_letter_code
_entity_poly.pdbx_strand_id
1 'polypeptide(L)'
;MAQSDQSVQNATFPSVRADINDNLAALFSQSSGNSAPSVTVAFQPWTDTSSSPPVYKMRNGSNSAWITVGVLDPAGFQVGGITPIANGGTGAITAALALAALLPSQTGNAGKALVTSGSAATWGTVAAGASIQVFTASGTYTPTAGKTTFLAFATGGGGGGSGGAGGSAGWGGGGGGSGFRLYTSAEMGSTAAITFGAGGGGGSGGAGSAGGTSQVDPAGTGLTLSAFGGGGGGFGGPAGVGGGSTNSYVSIDGDTGTGFGDGYHSSRGLAFWAAGAGKGGYAGVVNGAGTAGTAGVVFILEW
;
A
#
# COMPACT_ATOMS: atom_id res chain seq x y z
N MET A 1 -12.78 35.88 51.33
CA MET A 1 -12.33 34.49 51.32
C MET A 1 -12.65 33.89 52.68
N ALA A 2 -13.33 32.78 52.72
CA ALA A 2 -13.87 32.24 53.94
C ALA A 2 -13.05 31.03 54.40
N GLN A 3 -11.96 31.33 55.11
CA GLN A 3 -11.25 30.35 55.91
C GLN A 3 -11.47 30.67 57.38
N SER A 4 -11.69 29.68 58.19
CA SER A 4 -11.91 29.80 59.61
C SER A 4 -10.85 28.99 60.37
N ASP A 5 -10.60 29.35 61.60
CA ASP A 5 -9.76 28.59 62.53
C ASP A 5 -10.51 27.39 63.15
N GLN A 6 -11.77 27.16 62.73
CA GLN A 6 -12.63 26.06 63.14
C GLN A 6 -12.95 26.07 64.62
N SER A 7 -12.89 27.22 65.26
CA SER A 7 -13.24 27.38 66.66
C SER A 7 -14.37 28.37 66.85
N VAL A 8 -15.06 28.22 67.95
CA VAL A 8 -16.05 29.21 68.46
C VAL A 8 -15.61 29.61 69.85
N GLN A 9 -15.19 30.88 69.96
CA GLN A 9 -14.66 31.37 71.24
C GLN A 9 -15.80 31.60 72.26
N ASN A 10 -15.56 31.31 73.52
CA ASN A 10 -16.50 31.68 74.59
C ASN A 10 -16.35 33.21 74.84
N ALA A 11 -17.18 33.99 74.20
CA ALA A 11 -17.11 35.43 74.15
C ALA A 11 -18.50 36.08 74.24
N THR A 12 -18.62 37.37 73.91
CA THR A 12 -19.92 38.06 73.82
C THR A 12 -20.78 37.43 72.70
N PHE A 13 -22.11 37.53 72.87
CA PHE A 13 -23.04 36.95 71.88
C PHE A 13 -22.80 37.46 70.42
N PRO A 14 -22.46 38.69 70.12
CA PRO A 14 -22.11 39.17 68.81
C PRO A 14 -20.85 38.46 68.28
N SER A 15 -19.78 38.23 69.08
CA SER A 15 -18.57 37.57 68.71
C SER A 15 -18.80 36.12 68.39
N VAL A 16 -19.53 35.38 69.30
CA VAL A 16 -19.90 33.98 69.06
C VAL A 16 -20.68 33.80 67.76
N ARG A 17 -21.61 34.74 67.46
CA ARG A 17 -22.36 34.70 66.19
C ARG A 17 -21.45 34.95 64.98
N ALA A 18 -20.48 35.84 65.11
CA ALA A 18 -19.51 36.09 64.03
C ALA A 18 -18.65 34.84 63.75
N ASP A 19 -18.11 34.20 64.79
CA ASP A 19 -17.34 32.95 64.67
C ASP A 19 -18.14 31.83 64.00
N ILE A 20 -19.42 31.67 64.39
CA ILE A 20 -20.32 30.68 63.75
C ILE A 20 -20.51 31.01 62.27
N ASN A 21 -20.77 32.25 61.93
CA ASN A 21 -20.98 32.69 60.53
C ASN A 21 -19.71 32.46 59.70
N ASP A 22 -18.53 32.74 60.27
CA ASP A 22 -17.24 32.53 59.57
C ASP A 22 -16.94 31.03 59.36
N ASN A 23 -17.26 30.20 60.36
CA ASN A 23 -17.17 28.75 60.23
C ASN A 23 -18.11 28.20 59.15
N LEU A 24 -19.36 28.70 59.13
CA LEU A 24 -20.32 28.32 58.09
C LEU A 24 -19.88 28.80 56.68
N ALA A 25 -19.39 30.04 56.59
CA ALA A 25 -18.89 30.58 55.33
C ALA A 25 -17.67 29.79 54.81
N ALA A 26 -16.75 29.38 55.68
CA ALA A 26 -15.66 28.51 55.35
C ALA A 26 -16.16 27.15 54.84
N LEU A 27 -17.12 26.53 55.52
CA LEU A 27 -17.71 25.27 55.11
C LEU A 27 -18.37 25.37 53.72
N PHE A 28 -19.24 26.37 53.50
CA PHE A 28 -19.92 26.55 52.22
C PHE A 28 -18.99 26.89 51.06
N SER A 29 -17.89 27.58 51.32
CA SER A 29 -16.90 27.92 50.30
C SER A 29 -15.81 26.86 50.14
N GLN A 30 -15.93 25.67 50.76
CA GLN A 30 -14.92 24.63 50.79
C GLN A 30 -13.56 25.18 51.29
N SER A 31 -13.58 26.00 52.33
CA SER A 31 -12.38 26.68 52.87
C SER A 31 -11.57 27.44 51.83
N SER A 32 -12.24 28.10 50.85
CA SER A 32 -11.58 28.76 49.72
C SER A 32 -10.60 29.84 50.17
N GLY A 33 -9.43 29.85 49.52
CA GLY A 33 -8.38 30.86 49.80
C GLY A 33 -7.15 30.66 48.94
N ASN A 34 -6.32 31.71 48.83
CA ASN A 34 -5.03 31.67 48.11
C ASN A 34 -3.87 31.08 48.95
N SER A 35 -4.16 30.74 50.19
CA SER A 35 -3.25 30.02 51.10
C SER A 35 -3.97 28.82 51.69
N ALA A 36 -3.25 27.76 52.05
CA ALA A 36 -3.85 26.61 52.70
C ALA A 36 -4.44 27.01 54.07
N PRO A 37 -5.56 26.41 54.52
CA PRO A 37 -6.07 26.58 55.89
C PRO A 37 -5.00 26.30 56.93
N SER A 38 -4.91 27.15 57.94
CA SER A 38 -3.92 27.04 59.02
C SER A 38 -4.22 25.87 59.98
N VAL A 39 -5.48 25.59 60.18
CA VAL A 39 -5.97 24.41 60.93
C VAL A 39 -6.48 23.39 59.93
N THR A 40 -6.01 22.15 60.06
CA THR A 40 -6.35 21.10 59.12
C THR A 40 -6.79 19.80 59.83
N VAL A 41 -7.76 19.13 59.22
CA VAL A 41 -8.22 17.82 59.65
C VAL A 41 -8.16 16.84 58.44
N ALA A 42 -8.12 15.55 58.71
CA ALA A 42 -8.16 14.56 57.65
C ALA A 42 -9.44 14.73 56.80
N PHE A 43 -9.28 14.54 55.47
CA PHE A 43 -10.34 14.70 54.45
C PHE A 43 -10.94 16.08 54.34
N GLN A 44 -10.32 17.13 54.95
CA GLN A 44 -10.78 18.51 54.81
C GLN A 44 -10.66 18.96 53.35
N PRO A 45 -11.71 19.55 52.76
CA PRO A 45 -11.65 20.16 51.46
C PRO A 45 -10.99 21.55 51.50
N TRP A 46 -10.37 21.96 50.40
CA TRP A 46 -9.84 23.31 50.19
C TRP A 46 -9.92 23.69 48.72
N THR A 47 -10.56 24.82 48.43
CA THR A 47 -10.51 25.42 47.11
C THR A 47 -9.35 26.44 47.08
N ASP A 48 -8.26 26.03 46.47
CA ASP A 48 -7.06 26.87 46.29
C ASP A 48 -7.31 27.85 45.14
N THR A 49 -7.41 29.13 45.49
CA THR A 49 -7.66 30.24 44.56
C THR A 49 -6.37 30.98 44.20
N SER A 50 -5.20 30.49 44.55
CA SER A 50 -3.90 31.05 44.17
C SER A 50 -3.60 30.96 42.68
N SER A 51 -4.27 30.02 41.97
CA SER A 51 -4.19 29.81 40.53
C SER A 51 -5.52 30.12 39.82
N SER A 52 -5.45 30.40 38.53
CA SER A 52 -6.63 30.55 37.67
C SER A 52 -6.50 29.56 36.51
N PRO A 53 -7.42 28.63 36.36
CA PRO A 53 -8.59 28.34 37.20
C PRO A 53 -8.21 27.83 38.61
N PRO A 54 -9.11 27.94 39.60
CA PRO A 54 -8.89 27.42 40.95
C PRO A 54 -8.74 25.91 41.00
N VAL A 55 -8.00 25.41 42.00
CA VAL A 55 -7.76 24.01 42.20
C VAL A 55 -8.49 23.47 43.41
N TYR A 56 -9.29 22.42 43.24
CA TYR A 56 -9.91 21.73 44.36
C TYR A 56 -8.99 20.69 44.95
N LYS A 57 -8.72 20.79 46.22
CA LYS A 57 -7.81 19.94 47.00
C LYS A 57 -8.52 19.28 48.17
N MET A 58 -8.02 18.17 48.60
CA MET A 58 -8.49 17.45 49.78
C MET A 58 -7.30 16.98 50.64
N ARG A 59 -7.43 17.08 51.95
CA ARG A 59 -6.46 16.56 52.89
C ARG A 59 -6.47 15.03 52.83
N ASN A 60 -5.30 14.36 52.83
CA ASN A 60 -5.23 12.92 52.92
C ASN A 60 -5.70 12.41 54.28
N GLY A 61 -5.96 11.08 54.37
CA GLY A 61 -6.47 10.44 55.61
C GLY A 61 -5.52 10.54 56.80
N SER A 62 -4.20 10.73 56.57
CA SER A 62 -3.22 10.97 57.66
C SER A 62 -3.04 12.45 58.03
N ASN A 63 -3.78 13.33 57.41
CA ASN A 63 -3.68 14.80 57.58
C ASN A 63 -2.27 15.38 57.35
N SER A 64 -1.46 14.73 56.47
CA SER A 64 -0.07 15.09 56.21
C SER A 64 0.14 15.87 54.91
N ALA A 65 -0.74 15.75 53.92
CA ALA A 65 -0.60 16.36 52.62
C ALA A 65 -1.93 16.77 51.99
N TRP A 66 -1.90 17.76 51.10
CA TRP A 66 -3.02 18.13 50.23
C TRP A 66 -2.91 17.35 48.92
N ILE A 67 -3.99 16.62 48.58
CA ILE A 67 -4.14 15.91 47.32
C ILE A 67 -4.94 16.81 46.38
N THR A 68 -4.45 17.03 45.16
CA THR A 68 -5.25 17.68 44.13
C THR A 68 -6.31 16.70 43.62
N VAL A 69 -7.58 17.10 43.78
CA VAL A 69 -8.73 16.33 43.32
C VAL A 69 -9.09 16.71 41.90
N GLY A 70 -9.04 18.02 41.60
CA GLY A 70 -9.33 18.51 40.26
C GLY A 70 -9.18 20.02 40.13
N VAL A 71 -9.44 20.53 38.93
CA VAL A 71 -9.41 21.93 38.56
C VAL A 71 -10.84 22.39 38.31
N LEU A 72 -11.21 23.55 38.88
CA LEU A 72 -12.52 24.17 38.71
C LEU A 72 -12.50 25.12 37.50
N ASP A 73 -12.51 24.54 36.30
CA ASP A 73 -12.54 25.27 35.05
C ASP A 73 -13.95 25.74 34.72
N PRO A 74 -14.15 26.92 34.13
CA PRO A 74 -15.47 27.39 33.65
C PRO A 74 -16.12 26.42 32.65
N ALA A 75 -15.33 25.64 31.94
CA ALA A 75 -15.82 24.58 31.01
C ALA A 75 -16.22 23.30 31.73
N GLY A 76 -15.94 23.14 33.02
CA GLY A 76 -16.29 21.99 33.82
C GLY A 76 -15.23 21.60 34.85
N PHE A 77 -15.59 20.65 35.74
CA PHE A 77 -14.65 20.11 36.71
C PHE A 77 -13.72 19.11 36.03
N GLN A 78 -12.42 19.40 36.00
CA GLN A 78 -11.41 18.52 35.48
C GLN A 78 -10.75 17.73 36.60
N VAL A 79 -10.88 16.41 36.57
CA VAL A 79 -10.26 15.52 37.58
C VAL A 79 -8.74 15.67 37.51
N GLY A 80 -8.11 15.93 38.66
CA GLY A 80 -6.66 16.05 38.78
C GLY A 80 -5.98 14.69 38.70
N GLY A 81 -4.86 14.65 37.95
CA GLY A 81 -4.01 13.45 37.84
C GLY A 81 -4.38 12.53 36.69
N ILE A 82 -3.56 11.49 36.55
CA ILE A 82 -3.73 10.43 35.52
C ILE A 82 -4.67 9.37 36.10
N THR A 83 -5.82 9.16 35.48
CA THR A 83 -6.69 8.04 35.84
C THR A 83 -6.05 6.74 35.30
N PRO A 84 -5.68 5.77 36.14
CA PRO A 84 -5.14 4.48 35.69
C PRO A 84 -6.11 3.74 34.78
N ILE A 85 -5.61 2.89 33.90
CA ILE A 85 -6.41 2.02 33.01
C ILE A 85 -7.39 1.16 33.81
N ALA A 86 -6.96 0.62 34.96
CA ALA A 86 -7.78 -0.17 35.88
C ALA A 86 -9.03 0.59 36.40
N ASN A 87 -8.99 1.92 36.41
CA ASN A 87 -10.09 2.80 36.84
C ASN A 87 -10.81 3.48 35.66
N GLY A 88 -10.67 2.92 34.46
CA GLY A 88 -11.32 3.44 33.24
C GLY A 88 -10.61 4.61 32.56
N GLY A 89 -9.42 4.99 33.01
CA GLY A 89 -8.58 6.00 32.38
C GLY A 89 -7.66 5.43 31.31
N THR A 90 -6.98 6.32 30.59
CA THR A 90 -5.95 5.90 29.60
C THR A 90 -4.56 5.73 30.22
N GLY A 91 -4.38 6.12 31.49
CA GLY A 91 -3.08 6.14 32.15
C GLY A 91 -2.07 7.14 31.60
N ALA A 92 -2.53 8.15 30.84
CA ALA A 92 -1.69 9.08 30.12
C ALA A 92 -2.17 10.53 30.22
N ILE A 93 -1.23 11.48 30.16
CA ILE A 93 -1.50 12.92 30.26
C ILE A 93 -1.67 13.61 28.89
N THR A 94 -1.40 12.92 27.80
CA THR A 94 -1.59 13.46 26.44
C THR A 94 -2.36 12.45 25.57
N ALA A 95 -3.07 12.96 24.56
CA ALA A 95 -3.78 12.13 23.61
C ALA A 95 -2.88 11.11 22.90
N ALA A 96 -1.64 11.51 22.55
CA ALA A 96 -0.68 10.62 21.89
C ALA A 96 -0.23 9.46 22.81
N LEU A 97 0.06 9.75 24.08
CA LEU A 97 0.42 8.72 25.07
C LEU A 97 -0.78 7.83 25.40
N ALA A 98 -1.99 8.42 25.46
CA ALA A 98 -3.23 7.67 25.67
C ALA A 98 -3.45 6.66 24.54
N LEU A 99 -3.32 7.09 23.29
CA LEU A 99 -3.43 6.22 22.13
C LEU A 99 -2.36 5.11 22.14
N ALA A 100 -1.12 5.46 22.47
CA ALA A 100 -0.03 4.47 22.58
C ALA A 100 -0.26 3.44 23.70
N ALA A 101 -0.92 3.83 24.80
CA ALA A 101 -1.25 2.92 25.91
C ALA A 101 -2.40 1.95 25.59
N LEU A 102 -3.31 2.36 24.72
CA LEU A 102 -4.48 1.55 24.31
C LEU A 102 -4.17 0.62 23.14
N LEU A 103 -3.16 0.90 22.34
CA LEU A 103 -2.76 0.09 21.20
C LEU A 103 -1.63 -0.88 21.58
N PRO A 104 -1.48 -2.02 20.89
CA PRO A 104 -0.28 -2.82 20.99
C PRO A 104 0.97 -1.99 20.67
N SER A 105 2.15 -2.38 21.21
CA SER A 105 3.40 -1.65 20.97
C SER A 105 3.59 -1.31 19.49
N GLN A 106 3.84 -0.03 19.18
CA GLN A 106 4.02 0.46 17.81
C GLN A 106 5.48 0.32 17.34
N THR A 107 6.42 0.06 18.26
CA THR A 107 7.83 -0.09 17.94
C THR A 107 8.08 -1.28 17.01
N GLY A 108 8.74 -1.05 15.88
CA GLY A 108 9.01 -2.06 14.85
C GLY A 108 7.80 -2.45 13.98
N ASN A 109 6.69 -1.72 14.08
CA ASN A 109 5.45 -2.01 13.35
C ASN A 109 5.10 -0.95 12.29
N ALA A 110 6.07 -0.14 11.86
CA ALA A 110 5.87 0.80 10.76
C ALA A 110 5.39 0.06 9.50
N GLY A 111 4.37 0.60 8.84
CA GLY A 111 3.79 0.00 7.63
C GLY A 111 2.85 -1.19 7.86
N LYS A 112 2.61 -1.60 9.10
CA LYS A 112 1.63 -2.65 9.43
C LYS A 112 0.25 -2.07 9.73
N ALA A 113 -0.79 -2.87 9.56
CA ALA A 113 -2.15 -2.54 9.94
C ALA A 113 -2.49 -3.13 11.33
N LEU A 114 -3.35 -2.43 12.06
CA LEU A 114 -3.94 -3.00 13.26
C LEU A 114 -5.00 -4.02 12.83
N VAL A 115 -4.81 -5.28 13.23
CA VAL A 115 -5.71 -6.39 12.93
C VAL A 115 -6.19 -7.04 14.22
N THR A 116 -7.32 -7.73 14.18
CA THR A 116 -7.83 -8.49 15.32
C THR A 116 -7.65 -9.99 15.11
N SER A 117 -7.25 -10.70 16.16
CA SER A 117 -7.26 -12.17 16.21
C SER A 117 -8.57 -12.73 16.74
N GLY A 118 -9.60 -11.89 16.97
CA GLY A 118 -10.86 -12.23 17.61
C GLY A 118 -10.88 -11.97 19.12
N SER A 119 -9.74 -11.93 19.79
CA SER A 119 -9.62 -11.67 21.22
C SER A 119 -8.69 -10.52 21.59
N ALA A 120 -7.78 -10.16 20.68
CA ALA A 120 -6.83 -9.08 20.90
C ALA A 120 -6.54 -8.34 19.59
N ALA A 121 -6.18 -7.06 19.69
CA ALA A 121 -5.62 -6.27 18.60
C ALA A 121 -4.11 -6.53 18.48
N THR A 122 -3.63 -6.78 17.28
CA THR A 122 -2.22 -7.01 16.98
C THR A 122 -1.82 -6.28 15.70
N TRP A 123 -0.51 -6.12 15.46
CA TRP A 123 -0.02 -5.57 14.20
C TRP A 123 0.20 -6.69 13.19
N GLY A 124 -0.57 -6.67 12.11
CA GLY A 124 -0.45 -7.58 10.97
C GLY A 124 0.18 -6.90 9.75
N THR A 125 0.82 -7.70 8.90
CA THR A 125 1.25 -7.21 7.59
C THR A 125 0.03 -6.84 6.76
N VAL A 126 0.03 -5.65 6.19
CA VAL A 126 -0.92 -5.33 5.10
C VAL A 126 -0.51 -6.22 3.95
N ALA A 127 -1.44 -7.00 3.41
CA ALA A 127 -1.20 -7.65 2.13
C ALA A 127 -0.79 -6.56 1.15
N ALA A 128 0.41 -6.65 0.61
CA ALA A 128 0.87 -5.68 -0.39
C ALA A 128 -0.13 -5.74 -1.55
N GLY A 129 -0.76 -4.60 -1.88
CA GLY A 129 -1.69 -4.51 -3.01
C GLY A 129 -1.05 -5.07 -4.29
N ALA A 130 -1.86 -5.48 -5.27
CA ALA A 130 -1.33 -5.98 -6.54
C ALA A 130 -0.36 -4.95 -7.16
N SER A 131 0.75 -5.42 -7.69
CA SER A 131 1.72 -4.61 -8.43
C SER A 131 1.99 -5.23 -9.80
N ILE A 132 2.38 -4.41 -10.78
CA ILE A 132 2.69 -4.84 -12.13
C ILE A 132 4.12 -4.44 -12.45
N GLN A 133 4.89 -5.38 -12.98
CA GLN A 133 6.20 -5.12 -13.60
C GLN A 133 6.12 -5.40 -15.10
N VAL A 134 6.54 -4.44 -15.91
CA VAL A 134 6.51 -4.52 -17.38
C VAL A 134 7.94 -4.53 -17.90
N PHE A 135 8.24 -5.49 -18.79
CA PHE A 135 9.55 -5.68 -19.40
C PHE A 135 9.48 -5.38 -20.90
N THR A 136 10.26 -4.41 -21.32
CA THR A 136 10.46 -4.01 -22.73
C THR A 136 11.88 -4.35 -23.21
N ALA A 137 12.65 -5.05 -22.39
CA ALA A 137 13.98 -5.58 -22.68
C ALA A 137 14.19 -6.86 -21.87
N SER A 138 15.14 -7.69 -22.29
CA SER A 138 15.57 -8.86 -21.51
C SER A 138 16.19 -8.42 -20.18
N GLY A 139 15.96 -9.21 -19.12
CA GLY A 139 16.44 -8.88 -17.80
C GLY A 139 16.09 -9.97 -16.79
N THR A 140 16.15 -9.63 -15.51
CA THR A 140 15.77 -10.51 -14.41
C THR A 140 14.59 -9.91 -13.66
N TYR A 141 13.55 -10.71 -13.49
CA TYR A 141 12.46 -10.42 -12.58
C TYR A 141 12.82 -10.92 -11.18
N THR A 142 12.57 -10.09 -10.19
CA THR A 142 12.66 -10.48 -8.77
C THR A 142 11.30 -10.23 -8.12
N PRO A 143 10.66 -11.25 -7.55
CA PRO A 143 9.40 -11.10 -6.83
C PRO A 143 9.48 -10.06 -5.73
N THR A 144 8.47 -9.24 -5.61
CA THR A 144 8.35 -8.29 -4.50
C THR A 144 8.11 -9.06 -3.19
N ALA A 145 8.80 -8.67 -2.13
CA ALA A 145 8.67 -9.33 -0.83
C ALA A 145 7.20 -9.34 -0.35
N GLY A 146 6.75 -10.51 0.10
CA GLY A 146 5.39 -10.70 0.60
C GLY A 146 4.35 -11.08 -0.45
N LYS A 147 4.71 -11.11 -1.74
CA LYS A 147 3.86 -11.60 -2.81
C LYS A 147 3.92 -13.12 -2.90
N THR A 148 2.79 -13.74 -3.19
CA THR A 148 2.66 -15.21 -3.21
C THR A 148 2.10 -15.75 -4.51
N THR A 149 1.53 -14.90 -5.35
CA THR A 149 0.86 -15.28 -6.58
C THR A 149 1.29 -14.33 -7.70
N PHE A 150 1.59 -14.89 -8.87
CA PHE A 150 2.20 -14.16 -9.98
C PHE A 150 1.52 -14.56 -11.28
N LEU A 151 0.85 -13.64 -11.94
CA LEU A 151 0.31 -13.82 -13.27
C LEU A 151 1.29 -13.25 -14.28
N ALA A 152 2.02 -14.12 -14.97
CA ALA A 152 2.91 -13.73 -16.06
C ALA A 152 2.18 -13.79 -17.38
N PHE A 153 2.40 -12.77 -18.19
CA PHE A 153 1.93 -12.67 -19.56
C PHE A 153 3.13 -12.40 -20.46
N ALA A 154 3.21 -13.09 -21.63
CA ALA A 154 4.24 -12.89 -22.63
C ALA A 154 3.62 -12.84 -24.03
N THR A 155 4.15 -11.93 -24.87
CA THR A 155 3.85 -11.88 -26.30
C THR A 155 5.18 -11.90 -27.04
N GLY A 156 5.31 -12.78 -28.02
CA GLY A 156 6.47 -12.85 -28.92
C GLY A 156 6.52 -11.68 -29.88
N GLY A 157 7.69 -11.42 -30.46
CA GLY A 157 7.84 -10.44 -31.51
C GLY A 157 7.14 -10.85 -32.80
N GLY A 158 6.59 -9.91 -33.54
CA GLY A 158 6.05 -10.15 -34.89
C GLY A 158 7.17 -10.35 -35.93
N GLY A 159 6.91 -11.18 -36.92
CA GLY A 159 7.83 -11.35 -38.07
C GLY A 159 7.84 -10.12 -38.98
N GLY A 160 8.93 -9.89 -39.68
CA GLY A 160 9.04 -8.84 -40.71
C GLY A 160 8.36 -9.23 -42.02
N GLY A 161 7.81 -8.27 -42.73
CA GLY A 161 7.31 -8.50 -44.10
C GLY A 161 8.44 -8.64 -45.11
N SER A 162 8.24 -9.40 -46.17
CA SER A 162 9.19 -9.49 -47.28
C SER A 162 9.15 -8.26 -48.20
N GLY A 163 10.25 -7.97 -48.84
CA GLY A 163 10.30 -7.00 -49.90
C GLY A 163 9.71 -7.53 -51.19
N GLY A 164 9.21 -6.63 -52.05
CA GLY A 164 8.81 -6.94 -53.43
C GLY A 164 10.01 -6.84 -54.33
N ALA A 165 10.11 -7.75 -55.35
CA ALA A 165 11.10 -7.69 -56.41
C ALA A 165 10.56 -8.34 -57.67
N GLY A 166 11.18 -8.06 -58.83
CA GLY A 166 10.85 -8.70 -60.10
C GLY A 166 9.42 -8.47 -60.56
N GLY A 167 8.83 -7.34 -60.21
CA GLY A 167 7.43 -7.03 -60.58
C GLY A 167 6.35 -7.62 -59.65
N SER A 168 6.77 -8.30 -58.55
CA SER A 168 5.87 -8.91 -57.60
C SER A 168 5.94 -8.11 -56.26
N ALA A 169 4.79 -8.02 -55.58
CA ALA A 169 4.75 -7.50 -54.22
C ALA A 169 5.24 -8.55 -53.22
N GLY A 170 5.67 -8.12 -52.04
CA GLY A 170 6.06 -8.99 -50.93
C GLY A 170 4.88 -9.62 -50.20
N TRP A 171 5.19 -10.33 -49.13
CA TRP A 171 4.27 -11.00 -48.22
C TRP A 171 4.42 -10.47 -46.81
N GLY A 172 3.31 -10.36 -46.06
CA GLY A 172 3.31 -9.90 -44.69
C GLY A 172 3.96 -10.93 -43.74
N GLY A 173 4.60 -10.42 -42.68
CA GLY A 173 5.06 -11.23 -41.57
C GLY A 173 3.91 -11.70 -40.66
N GLY A 174 4.11 -12.83 -39.98
CA GLY A 174 3.16 -13.35 -39.01
C GLY A 174 3.20 -12.56 -37.68
N GLY A 175 2.11 -12.59 -36.95
CA GLY A 175 2.06 -12.05 -35.57
C GLY A 175 2.79 -12.95 -34.58
N GLY A 176 3.31 -12.36 -33.51
CA GLY A 176 3.81 -13.15 -32.38
C GLY A 176 2.64 -13.78 -31.59
N GLY A 177 2.88 -15.00 -31.08
CA GLY A 177 1.98 -15.68 -30.17
C GLY A 177 1.97 -15.02 -28.79
N SER A 178 0.90 -15.24 -28.06
CA SER A 178 0.74 -14.76 -26.69
C SER A 178 0.33 -15.89 -25.77
N GLY A 179 0.73 -15.81 -24.53
CA GLY A 179 0.30 -16.74 -23.50
C GLY A 179 0.38 -16.13 -22.11
N PHE A 180 -0.38 -16.68 -21.20
CA PHE A 180 -0.24 -16.34 -19.79
C PHE A 180 -0.19 -17.59 -18.91
N ARG A 181 0.47 -17.46 -17.77
CA ARG A 181 0.59 -18.46 -16.74
C ARG A 181 0.53 -17.86 -15.35
N LEU A 182 -0.19 -18.53 -14.46
CA LEU A 182 -0.21 -18.25 -13.04
C LEU A 182 0.89 -19.09 -12.36
N TYR A 183 1.69 -18.45 -11.51
CA TYR A 183 2.72 -19.11 -10.71
C TYR A 183 2.44 -18.87 -9.23
N THR A 184 2.72 -19.89 -8.44
CA THR A 184 2.87 -19.77 -6.97
C THR A 184 4.28 -19.28 -6.63
N SER A 185 4.52 -18.90 -5.36
CA SER A 185 5.87 -18.53 -4.89
C SER A 185 6.89 -19.66 -5.10
N ALA A 186 6.46 -20.91 -4.93
CA ALA A 186 7.34 -22.07 -5.13
C ALA A 186 7.71 -22.26 -6.60
N GLU A 187 6.79 -22.00 -7.52
CA GLU A 187 7.01 -22.11 -8.96
C GLU A 187 7.78 -20.91 -9.54
N MET A 188 7.55 -19.68 -9.00
CA MET A 188 8.27 -18.48 -9.44
C MET A 188 9.72 -18.46 -8.90
N GLY A 189 9.93 -19.04 -7.73
CA GLY A 189 11.25 -19.03 -7.08
C GLY A 189 11.69 -17.62 -6.62
N SER A 190 12.98 -17.46 -6.43
CA SER A 190 13.56 -16.17 -6.00
C SER A 190 13.75 -15.19 -7.16
N THR A 191 13.88 -15.69 -8.39
CA THR A 191 14.07 -14.89 -9.61
C THR A 191 13.53 -15.63 -10.82
N ALA A 192 13.18 -14.88 -11.87
CA ALA A 192 12.92 -15.45 -13.20
C ALA A 192 13.71 -14.65 -14.26
N ALA A 193 14.31 -15.36 -15.21
CA ALA A 193 14.91 -14.75 -16.37
C ALA A 193 13.80 -14.30 -17.34
N ILE A 194 13.86 -13.05 -17.77
CA ILE A 194 12.97 -12.50 -18.78
C ILE A 194 13.72 -12.39 -20.08
N THR A 195 13.20 -13.07 -21.12
CA THR A 195 13.66 -12.89 -22.49
C THR A 195 12.64 -12.01 -23.22
N PHE A 196 13.13 -10.99 -23.91
CA PHE A 196 12.32 -10.09 -24.69
C PHE A 196 12.44 -10.43 -26.16
N GLY A 197 11.33 -10.71 -26.83
CA GLY A 197 11.27 -11.03 -28.25
C GLY A 197 11.29 -9.76 -29.13
N ALA A 198 12.38 -9.54 -29.82
CA ALA A 198 12.48 -8.44 -30.80
C ALA A 198 11.58 -8.70 -32.01
N GLY A 199 11.10 -7.66 -32.67
CA GLY A 199 10.43 -7.79 -33.96
C GLY A 199 11.41 -8.23 -35.05
N GLY A 200 10.93 -9.03 -36.00
CA GLY A 200 11.70 -9.45 -37.16
C GLY A 200 11.93 -8.30 -38.13
N GLY A 201 13.11 -8.22 -38.72
CA GLY A 201 13.46 -7.23 -39.74
C GLY A 201 12.68 -7.41 -41.04
N GLY A 202 12.25 -6.30 -41.68
CA GLY A 202 11.65 -6.33 -43.00
C GLY A 202 12.70 -6.66 -44.10
N GLY A 203 12.28 -7.42 -45.12
CA GLY A 203 13.11 -7.78 -46.25
C GLY A 203 13.23 -6.62 -47.24
N SER A 204 14.42 -6.43 -47.85
CA SER A 204 14.64 -5.52 -48.96
C SER A 204 14.93 -6.33 -50.22
N GLY A 205 13.91 -6.58 -51.03
CA GLY A 205 14.02 -7.47 -52.19
C GLY A 205 14.18 -8.96 -51.85
N GLY A 206 13.79 -9.37 -50.63
CA GLY A 206 13.92 -10.74 -50.12
C GLY A 206 12.94 -11.02 -48.99
N ALA A 207 13.06 -12.20 -48.35
CA ALA A 207 12.24 -12.58 -47.22
C ALA A 207 12.48 -11.67 -46.00
N GLY A 208 11.43 -11.43 -45.23
CA GLY A 208 11.51 -10.86 -43.88
C GLY A 208 12.06 -11.89 -42.87
N SER A 209 12.55 -11.37 -41.74
CA SER A 209 13.03 -12.25 -40.66
C SER A 209 11.91 -12.61 -39.70
N ALA A 210 12.04 -13.75 -39.04
CA ALA A 210 11.15 -14.13 -37.93
C ALA A 210 11.33 -13.18 -36.74
N GLY A 211 10.27 -12.99 -35.96
CA GLY A 211 10.31 -12.31 -34.68
C GLY A 211 10.92 -13.20 -33.60
N GLY A 212 11.38 -12.56 -32.53
CA GLY A 212 11.97 -13.25 -31.38
C GLY A 212 10.92 -13.83 -30.41
N THR A 213 11.33 -14.80 -29.65
CA THR A 213 10.53 -15.39 -28.55
C THR A 213 10.64 -14.54 -27.29
N SER A 214 9.52 -14.28 -26.63
CA SER A 214 9.49 -13.73 -25.28
C SER A 214 9.26 -14.84 -24.26
N GLN A 215 9.95 -14.79 -23.13
CA GLN A 215 9.90 -15.85 -22.12
C GLN A 215 9.89 -15.28 -20.71
N VAL A 216 9.22 -16.01 -19.81
CA VAL A 216 9.38 -15.92 -18.35
C VAL A 216 9.89 -17.27 -17.89
N ASP A 217 11.13 -17.32 -17.42
CA ASP A 217 11.83 -18.55 -17.04
C ASP A 217 12.22 -18.53 -15.56
N PRO A 218 11.34 -19.04 -14.66
CA PRO A 218 11.63 -19.16 -13.25
C PRO A 218 12.81 -20.11 -13.00
N ALA A 219 13.78 -19.65 -12.20
CA ALA A 219 15.04 -20.37 -11.97
C ALA A 219 14.80 -21.77 -11.36
N GLY A 220 15.28 -22.79 -12.05
CA GLY A 220 15.33 -24.17 -11.54
C GLY A 220 14.01 -24.95 -11.52
N THR A 221 12.91 -24.41 -12.08
CA THR A 221 11.59 -25.08 -12.02
C THR A 221 11.20 -25.80 -13.32
N GLY A 222 11.80 -25.46 -14.45
CA GLY A 222 11.43 -25.98 -15.78
C GLY A 222 10.02 -25.55 -16.26
N LEU A 223 9.43 -24.59 -15.61
CA LEU A 223 8.08 -24.08 -15.91
C LEU A 223 8.10 -22.79 -16.75
N THR A 224 8.97 -22.74 -17.75
CA THR A 224 9.17 -21.57 -18.61
C THR A 224 7.92 -21.29 -19.44
N LEU A 225 7.30 -20.12 -19.25
CA LEU A 225 6.31 -19.60 -20.19
C LEU A 225 7.04 -19.06 -21.41
N SER A 226 6.74 -19.57 -22.61
CA SER A 226 7.32 -19.08 -23.86
C SER A 226 6.22 -18.64 -24.82
N ALA A 227 6.36 -17.45 -25.38
CA ALA A 227 5.55 -16.92 -26.46
C ALA A 227 6.44 -16.72 -27.70
N PHE A 228 6.20 -17.51 -28.73
CA PHE A 228 7.05 -17.55 -29.92
C PHE A 228 6.81 -16.37 -30.83
N GLY A 229 7.83 -15.96 -31.51
CA GLY A 229 7.73 -14.91 -32.52
C GLY A 229 6.98 -15.38 -33.77
N GLY A 230 6.42 -14.47 -34.51
CA GLY A 230 5.82 -14.73 -35.82
C GLY A 230 6.89 -14.99 -36.90
N GLY A 231 6.57 -15.81 -37.87
CA GLY A 231 7.41 -16.06 -39.03
C GLY A 231 7.58 -14.84 -39.92
N GLY A 232 8.70 -14.69 -40.58
CA GLY A 232 8.91 -13.66 -41.62
C GLY A 232 8.12 -13.97 -42.89
N GLY A 233 7.72 -12.91 -43.60
CA GLY A 233 7.09 -13.06 -44.92
C GLY A 233 8.07 -13.64 -45.96
N GLY A 234 7.64 -14.64 -46.72
CA GLY A 234 8.46 -15.28 -47.77
C GLY A 234 8.59 -14.38 -49.00
N PHE A 235 9.76 -14.44 -49.66
CA PHE A 235 9.93 -13.81 -50.97
C PHE A 235 9.45 -14.79 -52.07
N GLY A 236 8.41 -14.41 -52.81
CA GLY A 236 7.77 -15.30 -53.77
C GLY A 236 7.12 -16.55 -53.17
N GLY A 237 6.97 -16.58 -51.84
CA GLY A 237 6.50 -17.73 -51.06
C GLY A 237 5.35 -17.36 -50.13
N PRO A 238 5.00 -18.21 -49.16
CA PRO A 238 3.85 -17.97 -48.28
C PRO A 238 4.11 -16.80 -47.33
N ALA A 239 3.02 -16.23 -46.81
CA ALA A 239 3.06 -15.29 -45.73
C ALA A 239 3.66 -15.91 -44.45
N GLY A 240 4.23 -15.10 -43.58
CA GLY A 240 4.77 -15.56 -42.29
C GLY A 240 3.67 -16.16 -41.42
N VAL A 241 3.92 -17.34 -40.85
CA VAL A 241 2.99 -17.98 -39.92
C VAL A 241 3.00 -17.28 -38.59
N GLY A 242 1.85 -17.30 -37.89
CA GLY A 242 1.72 -16.80 -36.52
C GLY A 242 2.53 -17.63 -35.52
N GLY A 243 3.04 -16.99 -34.48
CA GLY A 243 3.68 -17.67 -33.33
C GLY A 243 2.63 -18.25 -32.39
N GLY A 244 2.99 -19.28 -31.63
CA GLY A 244 2.17 -19.84 -30.55
C GLY A 244 2.78 -19.59 -29.17
N SER A 245 2.30 -20.30 -28.17
CA SER A 245 2.91 -20.30 -26.82
C SER A 245 2.99 -21.68 -26.21
N THR A 246 3.90 -21.89 -25.26
CA THR A 246 4.06 -23.15 -24.52
C THR A 246 4.05 -22.88 -23.01
N ASN A 247 3.68 -23.92 -22.24
CA ASN A 247 3.53 -23.85 -20.79
C ASN A 247 2.58 -22.73 -20.32
N SER A 248 1.67 -22.31 -21.16
CA SER A 248 0.61 -21.32 -20.86
C SER A 248 -0.68 -22.05 -20.51
N TYR A 249 -1.50 -21.46 -19.62
CA TYR A 249 -2.88 -21.92 -19.42
C TYR A 249 -3.79 -21.57 -20.59
N VAL A 250 -3.48 -20.45 -21.26
CA VAL A 250 -4.14 -20.08 -22.51
C VAL A 250 -3.07 -19.68 -23.50
N SER A 251 -3.10 -20.31 -24.68
CA SER A 251 -2.30 -19.94 -25.84
C SER A 251 -3.22 -19.18 -26.81
N ILE A 252 -2.70 -18.07 -27.31
CA ILE A 252 -3.33 -17.30 -28.38
C ILE A 252 -2.29 -17.20 -29.48
N ASP A 253 -2.55 -17.90 -30.58
CA ASP A 253 -1.63 -17.90 -31.70
C ASP A 253 -1.73 -16.54 -32.41
N GLY A 254 -0.60 -16.07 -32.89
CA GLY A 254 -0.55 -14.89 -33.74
C GLY A 254 -1.18 -15.18 -35.11
N ASP A 255 -1.75 -14.17 -35.74
CA ASP A 255 -2.32 -14.33 -37.07
C ASP A 255 -1.22 -14.60 -38.12
N THR A 256 -1.54 -15.40 -39.11
CA THR A 256 -0.69 -15.56 -40.31
C THR A 256 -0.70 -14.25 -41.12
N GLY A 257 0.46 -13.82 -41.61
CA GLY A 257 0.54 -12.68 -42.50
C GLY A 257 -0.29 -12.90 -43.77
N THR A 258 -0.75 -11.83 -44.39
CA THR A 258 -1.49 -11.91 -45.66
C THR A 258 -0.63 -11.39 -46.82
N GLY A 259 -0.82 -11.88 -48.01
CA GLY A 259 -0.12 -11.49 -49.20
C GLY A 259 -1.00 -10.73 -50.22
N PHE A 260 -0.35 -10.05 -51.12
CA PHE A 260 -0.79 -9.26 -52.25
C PHE A 260 -1.29 -7.84 -52.02
N GLY A 261 -0.46 -6.92 -52.37
CA GLY A 261 -0.74 -5.68 -53.15
C GLY A 261 -1.11 -4.42 -52.39
N ASP A 262 -1.80 -4.48 -51.28
CA ASP A 262 -2.36 -3.27 -50.68
C ASP A 262 -2.06 -3.14 -49.20
N GLY A 263 -0.82 -3.18 -48.75
CA GLY A 263 -0.35 -2.66 -47.47
C GLY A 263 -1.23 -2.82 -46.20
N TYR A 264 -2.29 -3.58 -46.27
CA TYR A 264 -3.30 -3.74 -45.26
C TYR A 264 -3.33 -5.18 -44.77
N HIS A 265 -2.89 -5.40 -43.64
CA HIS A 265 -3.10 -6.49 -42.69
C HIS A 265 -1.81 -6.98 -42.08
N SER A 266 -1.41 -6.25 -41.06
CA SER A 266 -0.57 -6.82 -40.03
C SER A 266 -1.41 -7.82 -39.23
N SER A 267 -0.88 -9.02 -39.04
CA SER A 267 -1.40 -9.97 -38.08
C SER A 267 -1.46 -9.32 -36.70
N ARG A 268 -2.59 -9.48 -36.04
CA ARG A 268 -2.76 -8.92 -34.69
C ARG A 268 -2.10 -9.85 -33.68
N GLY A 269 -1.07 -9.38 -33.00
CA GLY A 269 -0.77 -9.91 -31.69
C GLY A 269 -1.87 -9.40 -30.74
N LEU A 270 -2.41 -10.26 -29.90
CA LEU A 270 -3.36 -9.83 -28.86
C LEU A 270 -2.60 -9.08 -27.78
N ALA A 271 -2.45 -7.78 -27.96
CA ALA A 271 -1.90 -6.91 -26.97
C ALA A 271 -3.01 -6.49 -26.00
N PHE A 272 -3.15 -7.19 -24.91
CA PHE A 272 -4.09 -6.78 -23.84
C PHE A 272 -3.66 -5.47 -23.18
N TRP A 273 -2.38 -5.10 -23.23
CA TRP A 273 -1.78 -3.93 -22.53
C TRP A 273 -0.81 -3.09 -23.36
N ALA A 274 -0.33 -3.57 -24.49
CA ALA A 274 0.54 -2.80 -25.37
C ALA A 274 0.02 -2.86 -26.79
N ALA A 275 -0.74 -1.87 -27.21
CA ALA A 275 -1.25 -1.79 -28.57
C ALA A 275 -0.12 -1.94 -29.58
N GLY A 276 -0.13 -3.03 -30.36
CA GLY A 276 0.84 -3.30 -31.39
C GLY A 276 2.02 -4.21 -31.01
N ALA A 277 2.15 -4.71 -29.76
CA ALA A 277 3.18 -5.69 -29.42
C ALA A 277 2.96 -6.98 -30.22
N GLY A 278 4.04 -7.56 -30.77
CA GLY A 278 3.99 -8.78 -31.56
C GLY A 278 3.32 -8.66 -32.92
N LYS A 279 3.02 -7.46 -33.40
CA LYS A 279 2.42 -7.24 -34.71
C LYS A 279 3.40 -7.57 -35.85
N GLY A 280 2.94 -8.33 -36.85
CA GLY A 280 3.75 -8.62 -38.04
C GLY A 280 4.03 -7.37 -38.89
N GLY A 281 5.13 -7.39 -39.64
CA GLY A 281 5.49 -6.33 -40.57
C GLY A 281 4.65 -6.40 -41.85
N TYR A 282 4.45 -5.24 -42.47
CA TYR A 282 3.75 -5.14 -43.75
C TYR A 282 4.62 -5.65 -44.91
N ALA A 283 3.95 -6.20 -45.90
CA ALA A 283 4.56 -6.54 -47.16
C ALA A 283 5.13 -5.28 -47.88
N GLY A 284 6.22 -5.43 -48.56
CA GLY A 284 6.71 -4.41 -49.49
C GLY A 284 5.80 -4.36 -50.73
N VAL A 285 5.50 -3.15 -51.21
CA VAL A 285 4.90 -2.93 -52.53
C VAL A 285 5.83 -3.44 -53.62
N VAL A 286 5.36 -3.51 -54.87
CA VAL A 286 6.20 -3.91 -56.03
C VAL A 286 7.54 -3.14 -56.01
N ASN A 287 8.64 -3.92 -55.97
CA ASN A 287 10.01 -3.39 -55.84
C ASN A 287 10.28 -2.55 -54.59
N GLY A 288 9.41 -2.62 -53.55
CA GLY A 288 9.59 -1.93 -52.26
C GLY A 288 10.06 -2.87 -51.15
N ALA A 289 10.67 -2.27 -50.12
CA ALA A 289 11.06 -3.03 -48.93
C ALA A 289 9.82 -3.37 -48.04
N GLY A 290 9.81 -4.54 -47.44
CA GLY A 290 8.90 -4.87 -46.36
C GLY A 290 9.25 -4.12 -45.07
N THR A 291 8.31 -4.00 -44.15
CA THR A 291 8.54 -3.37 -42.82
C THR A 291 8.91 -4.40 -41.77
N ALA A 292 9.59 -3.93 -40.74
CA ALA A 292 9.84 -4.76 -39.58
C ALA A 292 8.54 -5.08 -38.80
N GLY A 293 8.49 -6.23 -38.19
CA GLY A 293 7.50 -6.57 -37.17
C GLY A 293 7.76 -5.77 -35.87
N THR A 294 6.76 -5.71 -35.01
CA THR A 294 6.91 -5.05 -33.71
C THR A 294 7.46 -6.04 -32.67
N ALA A 295 8.14 -5.51 -31.68
CA ALA A 295 8.64 -6.29 -30.57
C ALA A 295 7.49 -6.87 -29.73
N GLY A 296 7.77 -7.91 -28.97
CA GLY A 296 6.89 -8.48 -27.95
C GLY A 296 6.79 -7.64 -26.70
N VAL A 297 6.20 -8.21 -25.67
CA VAL A 297 6.12 -7.64 -24.32
C VAL A 297 6.01 -8.76 -23.31
N VAL A 298 6.56 -8.53 -22.12
CA VAL A 298 6.33 -9.38 -20.95
C VAL A 298 5.86 -8.49 -19.82
N PHE A 299 4.82 -8.91 -19.08
CA PHE A 299 4.49 -8.31 -17.81
C PHE A 299 4.14 -9.35 -16.77
N ILE A 300 4.36 -9.01 -15.50
CA ILE A 300 4.05 -9.85 -14.35
C ILE A 300 3.21 -9.03 -13.38
N LEU A 301 1.99 -9.49 -13.12
CA LEU A 301 1.12 -9.00 -12.05
C LEU A 301 1.36 -9.87 -10.82
N GLU A 302 1.61 -9.27 -9.69
CA GLU A 302 1.91 -9.96 -8.44
C GLU A 302 1.05 -9.46 -7.28
N TRP A 303 0.56 -10.36 -6.43
CA TRP A 303 -0.26 -10.04 -5.25
C TRP A 303 -0.07 -11.02 -4.07
#